data_77b8fdffb6f023abb8930f11ed2cc8c6
#
_entry.id   77b8fdffb6f023abb8930f11ed2cc8c6
#
_cell.length_a   1.000
_cell.length_b   1.000
_cell.length_c   1.000
_cell.angle_alpha   90.00
_cell.angle_beta   90.00
_cell.angle_gamma   90.00
#
_symmetry.space_group_name_H-M   'P 1'
#
loop_
_entity.id
_entity.type
_entity.pdbx_description
1 polymer ?
#
loop_
_entity_poly.entity_id
_entity_poly.type
_entity_poly.pdbx_seq_one_letter_code
_entity_poly.pdbx_strand_id
1 'polypeptide(L)'
;FSAVQIEITETYNNYRLTCDKVRQALENKPDLAAIYMVNRSVTGCTDALRQAGAVGRVHVIAHDVSARTKLLLQEGSLDFTITQDMVRQGYLPLILLRELLHKGNRPQEDQLSTRISIICSQNID
;
A
#
# COMPACT_ATOMS: atom_id res chain seq x y z
N PHE A 1 10.02 12.20 -16.93
CA PHE A 1 8.57 11.85 -16.79
C PHE A 1 7.68 13.12 -16.78
N SER A 2 7.95 14.09 -17.65
CA SER A 2 7.19 15.36 -17.73
C SER A 2 5.75 15.21 -18.28
N ALA A 3 5.37 14.02 -18.72
CA ALA A 3 4.06 13.74 -19.32
C ALA A 3 3.07 13.01 -18.37
N VAL A 4 3.49 12.65 -17.16
CA VAL A 4 2.61 11.96 -16.19
C VAL A 4 1.89 12.98 -15.32
N GLN A 5 0.56 12.98 -15.37
CA GLN A 5 -0.26 13.78 -14.47
C GLN A 5 -0.57 12.96 -13.20
N ILE A 6 -0.31 13.56 -12.05
CA ILE A 6 -0.59 12.96 -10.74
C ILE A 6 -1.68 13.79 -10.05
N GLU A 7 -2.72 13.14 -9.59
CA GLU A 7 -3.77 13.74 -8.77
C GLU A 7 -3.83 13.04 -7.42
N ILE A 8 -4.00 13.81 -6.36
CA ILE A 8 -4.13 13.30 -4.99
C ILE A 8 -5.57 13.46 -4.54
N THR A 9 -6.14 12.38 -4.03
CA THR A 9 -7.52 12.35 -3.53
C THR A 9 -7.56 11.74 -2.13
N GLU A 10 -8.21 12.42 -1.20
CA GLU A 10 -8.39 11.94 0.16
C GLU A 10 -9.63 11.05 0.27
N THR A 11 -9.47 9.87 0.89
CA THR A 11 -10.56 8.91 1.10
C THR A 11 -10.74 8.50 2.57
N TYR A 12 -9.91 9.02 3.49
CA TYR A 12 -10.01 8.87 4.95
C TYR A 12 -10.21 7.42 5.43
N ASN A 13 -9.62 6.43 4.77
CA ASN A 13 -9.86 5.00 5.03
C ASN A 13 -11.33 4.57 4.93
N ASN A 14 -12.15 5.34 4.24
CA ASN A 14 -13.58 5.05 4.10
C ASN A 14 -13.82 4.27 2.81
N TYR A 15 -14.36 3.06 2.95
CA TYR A 15 -14.63 2.16 1.83
C TYR A 15 -15.56 2.80 0.78
N ARG A 16 -16.71 3.34 1.20
CA ARG A 16 -17.70 3.93 0.27
C ARG A 16 -17.13 5.14 -0.45
N LEU A 17 -16.49 6.04 0.28
CA LEU A 17 -15.86 7.21 -0.31
C LEU A 17 -14.78 6.81 -1.32
N THR A 18 -13.99 5.77 -1.02
CA THR A 18 -12.99 5.24 -1.96
C THR A 18 -13.65 4.72 -3.23
N CYS A 19 -14.71 3.90 -3.11
CA CYS A 19 -15.45 3.43 -4.27
C CYS A 19 -15.97 4.58 -5.14
N ASP A 20 -16.57 5.59 -4.52
CA ASP A 20 -17.16 6.73 -5.23
C ASP A 20 -16.08 7.57 -5.93
N LYS A 21 -14.96 7.82 -5.26
CA LYS A 21 -13.83 8.57 -5.83
C LYS A 21 -13.16 7.83 -6.99
N VAL A 22 -12.96 6.52 -6.86
CA VAL A 22 -12.40 5.70 -7.96
C VAL A 22 -13.37 5.67 -9.15
N ARG A 23 -14.66 5.50 -8.92
CA ARG A 23 -15.67 5.53 -9.98
C ARG A 23 -15.67 6.87 -10.70
N GLN A 24 -15.69 7.97 -9.97
CA GLN A 24 -15.58 9.33 -10.51
C GLN A 24 -14.30 9.54 -11.33
N ALA A 25 -13.16 9.01 -10.84
CA ALA A 25 -11.89 9.11 -11.56
C ALA A 25 -11.93 8.35 -12.89
N LEU A 26 -12.54 7.15 -12.92
CA LEU A 26 -12.71 6.36 -14.15
C LEU A 26 -13.60 7.05 -15.18
N GLU A 27 -14.67 7.72 -14.73
CA GLU A 27 -15.59 8.48 -15.60
C GLU A 27 -14.91 9.72 -16.18
N ASN A 28 -14.17 10.46 -15.37
CA ASN A 28 -13.55 11.73 -15.77
C ASN A 28 -12.21 11.56 -16.50
N LYS A 29 -11.55 10.40 -16.36
CA LYS A 29 -10.21 10.11 -16.89
C LYS A 29 -10.20 8.73 -17.55
N PRO A 30 -10.66 8.63 -18.81
CA PRO A 30 -10.66 7.35 -19.53
C PRO A 30 -9.26 6.74 -19.71
N ASP A 31 -8.22 7.56 -19.65
CA ASP A 31 -6.80 7.22 -19.76
C ASP A 31 -6.12 6.97 -18.42
N LEU A 32 -6.87 6.87 -17.31
CA LEU A 32 -6.32 6.54 -16.00
C LEU A 32 -5.54 5.23 -16.07
N ALA A 33 -4.22 5.33 -15.85
CA ALA A 33 -3.30 4.20 -16.00
C ALA A 33 -3.08 3.46 -14.68
N ALA A 34 -3.00 4.18 -13.55
CA ALA A 34 -2.71 3.56 -12.26
C ALA A 34 -3.32 4.32 -11.08
N ILE A 35 -3.55 3.60 -9.99
CA ILE A 35 -3.98 4.13 -8.70
C ILE A 35 -3.00 3.64 -7.62
N TYR A 36 -2.47 4.58 -6.84
CA TYR A 36 -1.62 4.30 -5.70
C TYR A 36 -2.39 4.49 -4.40
N MET A 37 -2.66 3.40 -3.70
CA MET A 37 -3.43 3.37 -2.46
C MET A 37 -2.51 3.39 -1.25
N VAL A 38 -2.36 4.55 -0.61
CA VAL A 38 -1.53 4.73 0.59
C VAL A 38 -2.24 4.33 1.88
N ASN A 39 -3.52 3.96 1.82
CA ASN A 39 -4.34 3.65 2.97
C ASN A 39 -5.00 2.26 2.90
N ARG A 40 -5.75 1.89 3.93
CA ARG A 40 -6.37 0.56 4.08
C ARG A 40 -7.60 0.31 3.20
N SER A 41 -8.10 1.32 2.48
CA SER A 41 -9.33 1.18 1.66
C SER A 41 -9.09 0.55 0.29
N VAL A 42 -8.04 -0.26 0.15
CA VAL A 42 -7.68 -0.96 -1.11
C VAL A 42 -8.85 -1.78 -1.66
N THR A 43 -9.62 -2.44 -0.78
CA THR A 43 -10.81 -3.20 -1.20
C THR A 43 -11.84 -2.30 -1.90
N GLY A 44 -12.08 -1.10 -1.41
CA GLY A 44 -12.98 -0.15 -2.06
C GLY A 44 -12.50 0.25 -3.45
N CYS A 45 -11.19 0.43 -3.62
CA CYS A 45 -10.59 0.70 -4.93
C CYS A 45 -10.79 -0.48 -5.90
N THR A 46 -10.39 -1.69 -5.49
CA THR A 46 -10.47 -2.88 -6.35
C THR A 46 -11.92 -3.29 -6.67
N ASP A 47 -12.85 -3.10 -5.75
CA ASP A 47 -14.27 -3.37 -6.00
C ASP A 47 -14.87 -2.36 -6.99
N ALA A 48 -14.50 -1.09 -6.92
CA ALA A 48 -14.92 -0.09 -7.90
C ALA A 48 -14.36 -0.41 -9.30
N LEU A 49 -13.09 -0.79 -9.41
CA LEU A 49 -12.48 -1.23 -10.66
C LEU A 49 -13.15 -2.47 -11.23
N ARG A 50 -13.50 -3.45 -10.39
CA ARG A 50 -14.20 -4.67 -10.81
C ARG A 50 -15.59 -4.36 -11.33
N GLN A 51 -16.36 -3.50 -10.65
CA GLN A 51 -17.68 -3.06 -11.09
C GLN A 51 -17.66 -2.31 -12.42
N ALA A 52 -16.58 -1.55 -12.67
CA ALA A 52 -16.38 -0.81 -13.92
C ALA A 52 -15.72 -1.62 -15.04
N GLY A 53 -15.39 -2.92 -14.81
CA GLY A 53 -14.66 -3.72 -15.79
C GLY A 53 -13.25 -3.21 -16.09
N ALA A 54 -12.62 -2.52 -15.14
CA ALA A 54 -11.32 -1.84 -15.31
C ALA A 54 -10.14 -2.60 -14.67
N VAL A 55 -10.38 -3.76 -14.08
CA VAL A 55 -9.32 -4.64 -13.55
C VAL A 55 -8.41 -5.08 -14.71
N GLY A 56 -7.09 -4.99 -14.50
CA GLY A 56 -6.08 -5.29 -15.52
C GLY A 56 -5.83 -4.16 -16.53
N ARG A 57 -6.75 -3.19 -16.66
CA ARG A 57 -6.54 -1.97 -17.44
C ARG A 57 -5.92 -0.86 -16.58
N VAL A 58 -6.39 -0.72 -15.35
CA VAL A 58 -5.87 0.25 -14.37
C VAL A 58 -5.04 -0.51 -13.35
N HIS A 59 -3.76 -0.19 -13.28
CA HIS A 59 -2.84 -0.79 -12.32
C HIS A 59 -3.10 -0.29 -10.90
N VAL A 60 -3.03 -1.19 -9.93
CA VAL A 60 -3.22 -0.82 -8.52
C VAL A 60 -1.99 -1.18 -7.70
N ILE A 61 -1.50 -0.19 -6.97
CA ILE A 61 -0.39 -0.32 -6.05
C ILE A 61 -0.89 -0.01 -4.64
N ALA A 62 -0.51 -0.81 -3.66
CA ALA A 62 -0.96 -0.62 -2.29
C ALA A 62 0.19 -0.65 -1.27
N HIS A 63 -0.15 -0.45 0.00
CA HIS A 63 0.73 -0.62 1.14
C HIS A 63 0.27 -1.78 2.02
N ASP A 64 1.25 -2.41 2.66
CA ASP A 64 1.12 -3.48 3.65
C ASP A 64 0.54 -4.80 3.12
N VAL A 65 0.90 -5.88 3.80
CA VAL A 65 0.41 -7.22 3.51
C VAL A 65 -0.59 -7.64 4.58
N SER A 66 -1.80 -7.95 4.14
CA SER A 66 -2.87 -8.52 4.95
C SER A 66 -3.46 -9.73 4.25
N ALA A 67 -4.26 -10.53 4.95
CA ALA A 67 -4.94 -11.65 4.30
C ALA A 67 -5.78 -11.19 3.09
N ARG A 68 -6.37 -10.00 3.16
CA ARG A 68 -7.16 -9.44 2.06
C ARG A 68 -6.29 -8.99 0.88
N THR A 69 -5.19 -8.28 1.13
CA THR A 69 -4.28 -7.87 0.03
C THR A 69 -3.61 -9.08 -0.63
N LYS A 70 -3.33 -10.16 0.11
CA LYS A 70 -2.87 -11.43 -0.46
C LYS A 70 -3.87 -11.97 -1.49
N LEU A 71 -5.14 -12.05 -1.15
CA LEU A 71 -6.18 -12.49 -2.08
C LEU A 71 -6.27 -11.59 -3.32
N LEU A 72 -6.23 -10.27 -3.15
CA LEU A 72 -6.29 -9.33 -4.26
C LEU A 72 -5.10 -9.44 -5.22
N LEU A 73 -3.89 -9.74 -4.70
CA LEU A 73 -2.71 -10.04 -5.51
C LEU A 73 -2.89 -11.35 -6.28
N GLN A 74 -3.40 -12.41 -5.64
CA GLN A 74 -3.64 -13.70 -6.28
C GLN A 74 -4.72 -13.64 -7.35
N GLU A 75 -5.76 -12.83 -7.13
CA GLU A 75 -6.85 -12.58 -8.09
C GLU A 75 -6.46 -11.64 -9.23
N GLY A 76 -5.30 -11.00 -9.17
CA GLY A 76 -4.86 -10.00 -10.16
C GLY A 76 -5.61 -8.66 -10.09
N SER A 77 -6.32 -8.38 -8.99
CA SER A 77 -6.99 -7.10 -8.75
C SER A 77 -6.06 -6.05 -8.13
N LEU A 78 -4.89 -6.47 -7.67
CA LEU A 78 -3.80 -5.66 -7.13
C LEU A 78 -2.51 -6.14 -7.79
N ASP A 79 -1.73 -5.22 -8.34
CA ASP A 79 -0.48 -5.57 -9.04
C ASP A 79 0.65 -5.87 -8.07
N PHE A 80 0.87 -4.96 -7.12
CA PHE A 80 1.83 -5.18 -6.04
C PHE A 80 1.52 -4.32 -4.80
N THR A 81 2.09 -4.71 -3.69
CA THR A 81 2.05 -3.94 -2.45
C THR A 81 3.46 -3.69 -1.92
N ILE A 82 3.64 -2.52 -1.35
CA ILE A 82 4.88 -2.13 -0.68
C ILE A 82 4.72 -2.48 0.80
N THR A 83 5.60 -3.31 1.32
CA THR A 83 5.56 -3.70 2.74
C THR A 83 6.85 -3.35 3.45
N GLN A 84 6.75 -3.20 4.76
CA GLN A 84 7.85 -2.97 5.67
C GLN A 84 7.98 -4.17 6.61
N ASP A 85 9.14 -4.35 7.22
CA ASP A 85 9.33 -5.41 8.23
C ASP A 85 8.63 -5.01 9.54
N MET A 86 7.33 -5.30 9.61
CA MET A 86 6.47 -4.97 10.77
C MET A 86 6.92 -5.69 12.03
N VAL A 87 7.45 -6.91 11.91
CA VAL A 87 7.96 -7.68 13.06
C VAL A 87 9.18 -6.97 13.64
N ARG A 88 10.12 -6.58 12.79
CA ARG A 88 11.31 -5.83 13.22
C ARG A 88 10.95 -4.47 13.81
N GLN A 89 10.00 -3.76 13.21
CA GLN A 89 9.48 -2.49 13.74
C GLN A 89 8.86 -2.64 15.13
N GLY A 90 8.23 -3.77 15.41
CA GLY A 90 7.65 -4.05 16.72
C GLY A 90 8.68 -4.35 17.81
N TYR A 91 9.68 -5.20 17.53
CA TYR A 91 10.61 -5.63 18.58
C TYR A 91 11.89 -4.79 18.70
N LEU A 92 12.41 -4.24 17.60
CA LEU A 92 13.69 -3.52 17.59
C LEU A 92 13.72 -2.33 18.56
N PRO A 93 12.71 -1.47 18.64
CA PRO A 93 12.67 -0.37 19.60
C PRO A 93 12.77 -0.84 21.06
N LEU A 94 12.17 -1.99 21.39
CA LEU A 94 12.22 -2.55 22.73
C LEU A 94 13.63 -3.03 23.08
N ILE A 95 14.33 -3.67 22.13
CA ILE A 95 15.74 -4.08 22.30
C ILE A 95 16.62 -2.85 22.50
N LEU A 96 16.48 -1.84 21.66
CA LEU A 96 17.27 -0.62 21.74
C LEU A 96 17.04 0.12 23.05
N LEU A 97 15.78 0.22 23.50
CA LEU A 97 15.45 0.82 24.78
C LEU A 97 16.06 0.04 25.94
N ARG A 98 16.02 -1.29 25.92
CA ARG A 98 16.68 -2.12 26.93
C ARG A 98 18.20 -1.88 26.96
N GLU A 99 18.86 -1.87 25.81
CA GLU A 99 20.30 -1.61 25.74
C GLU A 99 20.66 -0.22 26.27
N LEU A 100 19.85 0.79 25.95
CA LEU A 100 20.03 2.13 26.44
C LEU A 100 19.87 2.21 27.97
N LEU A 101 18.81 1.63 28.53
CA LEU A 101 18.51 1.72 29.96
C LEU A 101 19.45 0.88 30.83
N HIS A 102 19.89 -0.29 30.37
CA HIS A 102 20.73 -1.19 31.15
C HIS A 102 22.24 -1.01 30.92
N LYS A 103 22.65 -0.60 29.73
CA LYS A 103 24.07 -0.50 29.37
C LYS A 103 24.50 0.90 28.93
N GLY A 104 23.58 1.84 28.82
CA GLY A 104 23.86 3.18 28.28
C GLY A 104 24.17 3.21 26.78
N ASN A 105 24.00 2.09 26.07
CA ASN A 105 24.31 1.99 24.65
C ASN A 105 23.24 2.71 23.83
N ARG A 106 23.66 3.70 23.04
CA ARG A 106 22.81 4.38 22.05
C ARG A 106 23.01 3.75 20.68
N PRO A 107 21.97 3.76 19.81
CA PRO A 107 22.15 3.42 18.41
C PRO A 107 23.25 4.29 17.79
N GLN A 108 24.00 3.72 16.85
CA GLN A 108 25.04 4.47 16.12
C GLN A 108 24.44 5.49 15.14
N GLU A 109 23.19 5.26 14.72
CA GLU A 109 22.46 6.11 13.79
C GLU A 109 21.21 6.68 14.50
N ASP A 110 20.92 7.95 14.27
CA ASP A 110 19.72 8.60 14.81
C ASP A 110 18.43 8.07 14.16
N GLN A 111 18.53 7.52 12.95
CA GLN A 111 17.41 6.93 12.22
C GLN A 111 17.77 5.51 11.77
N LEU A 112 16.96 4.54 12.21
CA LEU A 112 17.07 3.14 11.79
C LEU A 112 15.93 2.82 10.84
N SER A 113 16.26 2.69 9.57
CA SER A 113 15.28 2.31 8.54
C SER A 113 15.03 0.79 8.55
N THR A 114 13.78 0.40 8.38
CA THR A 114 13.43 -1.00 8.12
C THR A 114 13.51 -1.31 6.63
N ARG A 115 13.74 -2.58 6.31
CA ARG A 115 13.75 -3.03 4.93
C ARG A 115 12.36 -2.85 4.31
N ILE A 116 12.32 -2.25 3.11
CA ILE A 116 11.14 -2.19 2.26
C ILE A 116 11.20 -3.37 1.28
N SER A 117 10.07 -4.03 1.09
CA SER A 117 9.92 -5.11 0.12
C SER A 117 8.70 -4.87 -0.78
N ILE A 118 8.80 -5.28 -2.04
CA ILE A 118 7.70 -5.27 -2.99
C ILE A 118 7.18 -6.69 -3.10
N ILE A 119 5.89 -6.87 -2.85
CA ILE A 119 5.19 -8.15 -2.90
C ILE A 119 4.19 -8.14 -4.06
N CYS A 120 4.24 -9.15 -4.88
CA CYS A 120 3.32 -9.40 -5.99
C CYS A 120 2.84 -10.86 -5.98
N SER A 121 2.02 -11.25 -6.94
CA SER A 121 1.48 -12.62 -7.02
C SER A 121 2.54 -13.73 -7.13
N GLN A 122 3.76 -13.40 -7.59
CA GLN A 122 4.84 -14.37 -7.80
C GLN A 122 5.72 -14.60 -6.57
N ASN A 123 5.70 -13.70 -5.57
CA ASN A 123 6.56 -13.80 -4.38
C ASN A 123 5.78 -13.68 -3.06
N ILE A 124 4.46 -13.86 -3.13
CA ILE A 124 3.60 -13.89 -1.95
C ILE A 124 3.49 -15.33 -1.44
N ASP A 125 3.90 -15.56 -0.20
CA ASP A 125 3.81 -16.83 0.53
C ASP A 125 2.47 -16.95 1.29
#